data_206825601fa9e9666ecc47ca1b5874b0
#
_entry.id   206825601fa9e9666ecc47ca1b5874b0
#
_cell.length_a   1.000
_cell.length_b   1.000
_cell.length_c   1.000
_cell.angle_alpha   90.00
_cell.angle_beta   90.00
_cell.angle_gamma   90.00
#
_symmetry.space_group_name_H-M   'P 1'
#
loop_
_entity.id
_entity.type
_entity.pdbx_description
1 polymer ?
#
loop_
_entity_poly.entity_id
_entity_poly.type
_entity_poly.pdbx_seq_one_letter_code
_entity_poly.pdbx_strand_id
1 'polypeptide(L)'
;MGFPIYRPRRLRATENLRSMIRETELSVKDLIYPLFVVPGTGVKNEIESLPGNYHWSLDRLPEVLQEISELGIPAVILFGIPSYKNAVGSSAWDAEEPVQQACRLIKNTYPELVVVTDACLCEYTEHGHCGVLENGCTVNNDETLPLLAKIAVSHAQAGADVIAPSNMMDGYVKVMREALDEAGFSNVSLMAYSAKYASAYYGPFRAAADSTPSAGDRKGYQMDPGNSDEALREVALDIEEGADIVMVKPALAFLDIISRVKETFNRPLCVYNVSGEYAMVKAAAAKGWIDEQRIVMETMLGFKRAGAKMIITYHALDVAKWLLGK
;
A
#
# COMPACT_ATOMS: atom_id res chain seq x y z
N MET A 1 -7.61 54.19 12.77
CA MET A 1 -7.94 52.76 12.88
C MET A 1 -6.74 52.02 13.42
N GLY A 2 -6.92 51.21 14.49
CA GLY A 2 -5.80 50.42 15.06
C GLY A 2 -5.39 49.26 14.12
N PHE A 3 -4.15 49.25 13.69
CA PHE A 3 -3.54 48.10 12.99
C PHE A 3 -3.08 47.06 14.00
N PRO A 4 -3.24 45.76 13.74
CA PRO A 4 -3.85 45.11 12.57
C PRO A 4 -5.39 44.99 12.73
N ILE A 5 -6.14 45.28 11.63
CA ILE A 5 -7.61 45.17 11.57
C ILE A 5 -8.00 43.66 11.51
N TYR A 6 -7.34 42.92 10.63
CA TYR A 6 -7.52 41.47 10.47
C TYR A 6 -6.53 40.68 11.35
N ARG A 7 -7.04 39.77 12.16
CA ARG A 7 -6.24 38.98 13.10
C ARG A 7 -6.57 37.47 13.00
N PRO A 8 -5.91 36.70 12.13
CA PRO A 8 -6.17 35.27 11.98
C PRO A 8 -5.99 34.48 13.27
N ARG A 9 -5.12 34.93 14.21
CA ARG A 9 -4.90 34.26 15.51
C ARG A 9 -6.14 34.22 16.41
N ARG A 10 -7.18 35.00 16.12
CA ARG A 10 -8.47 34.95 16.83
C ARG A 10 -9.09 33.55 16.73
N LEU A 11 -8.98 32.91 15.57
CA LEU A 11 -9.50 31.57 15.30
C LEU A 11 -8.65 30.46 15.94
N ARG A 12 -7.50 30.78 16.53
CA ARG A 12 -6.57 29.82 17.16
C ARG A 12 -6.55 29.91 18.69
N ALA A 13 -7.43 30.76 19.28
CA ALA A 13 -7.37 31.13 20.68
C ALA A 13 -7.59 29.97 21.66
N THR A 14 -8.49 29.05 21.33
CA THR A 14 -8.80 27.87 22.18
C THR A 14 -8.78 26.58 21.37
N GLU A 15 -8.61 25.45 22.06
CA GLU A 15 -8.66 24.11 21.43
C GLU A 15 -10.01 23.86 20.77
N ASN A 16 -11.10 24.15 21.48
CA ASN A 16 -12.45 23.96 20.94
C ASN A 16 -12.68 24.78 19.67
N LEU A 17 -12.21 26.03 19.64
CA LEU A 17 -12.35 26.87 18.46
C LEU A 17 -11.51 26.29 17.29
N ARG A 18 -10.28 25.83 17.56
CA ARG A 18 -9.45 25.18 16.54
C ARG A 18 -10.10 23.92 15.98
N SER A 19 -10.71 23.08 16.86
CA SER A 19 -11.40 21.86 16.42
C SER A 19 -12.63 22.16 15.57
N MET A 20 -13.41 23.20 15.92
CA MET A 20 -14.61 23.59 15.17
C MET A 20 -14.35 24.06 13.75
N ILE A 21 -13.16 24.63 13.49
CA ILE A 21 -12.80 25.16 12.17
C ILE A 21 -11.83 24.28 11.40
N ARG A 22 -11.56 23.08 11.94
CA ARG A 22 -10.64 22.13 11.31
C ARG A 22 -11.21 21.64 9.98
N GLU A 23 -10.43 21.81 8.91
CA GLU A 23 -10.85 21.45 7.54
C GLU A 23 -10.56 20.00 7.20
N THR A 24 -9.59 19.36 7.92
CA THR A 24 -9.12 18.01 7.64
C THR A 24 -9.26 17.14 8.87
N GLU A 25 -9.91 16.00 8.71
CA GLU A 25 -10.06 15.01 9.75
C GLU A 25 -9.41 13.69 9.35
N LEU A 26 -8.89 12.97 10.34
CA LEU A 26 -8.36 11.62 10.23
C LEU A 26 -9.25 10.67 11.03
N SER A 27 -9.60 9.54 10.43
CA SER A 27 -10.41 8.51 11.03
C SER A 27 -9.73 7.15 10.92
N VAL A 28 -10.02 6.24 11.85
CA VAL A 28 -9.60 4.83 11.74
C VAL A 28 -10.06 4.21 10.41
N LYS A 29 -11.19 4.68 9.87
CA LYS A 29 -11.73 4.21 8.57
C LYS A 29 -10.90 4.62 7.35
N ASP A 30 -9.92 5.49 7.51
CA ASP A 30 -9.00 5.87 6.44
C ASP A 30 -7.79 4.92 6.33
N LEU A 31 -7.59 4.02 7.29
CA LEU A 31 -6.39 3.22 7.45
C LEU A 31 -6.50 1.85 6.77
N ILE A 32 -5.41 1.44 6.11
CA ILE A 32 -5.19 0.07 5.60
C ILE A 32 -3.88 -0.44 6.23
N TYR A 33 -3.94 -1.58 6.92
CA TYR A 33 -2.76 -2.14 7.58
C TYR A 33 -2.06 -3.19 6.71
N PRO A 34 -0.74 -3.03 6.40
CA PRO A 34 0.03 -4.02 5.65
C PRO A 34 0.42 -5.22 6.50
N LEU A 35 0.21 -6.43 5.98
CA LEU A 35 0.54 -7.71 6.60
C LEU A 35 1.46 -8.52 5.69
N PHE A 36 2.51 -9.09 6.26
CA PHE A 36 3.41 -10.01 5.58
C PHE A 36 3.07 -11.44 6.00
N VAL A 37 2.63 -12.25 5.03
CA VAL A 37 2.25 -13.65 5.26
C VAL A 37 3.31 -14.59 4.70
N VAL A 38 3.66 -15.61 5.49
CA VAL A 38 4.74 -16.54 5.20
C VAL A 38 4.28 -18.00 5.36
N PRO A 39 4.91 -18.95 4.67
CA PRO A 39 4.67 -20.37 4.91
C PRO A 39 5.18 -20.80 6.28
N GLY A 40 4.75 -22.00 6.72
CA GLY A 40 5.17 -22.61 7.98
C GLY A 40 4.11 -22.54 9.07
N THR A 41 4.51 -22.90 10.29
CA THR A 41 3.64 -22.95 11.48
C THR A 41 4.34 -22.32 12.67
N GLY A 42 3.60 -21.57 13.49
CA GLY A 42 4.12 -20.90 14.68
C GLY A 42 4.99 -19.68 14.39
N VAL A 43 5.03 -19.18 13.16
CA VAL A 43 5.89 -18.06 12.77
C VAL A 43 5.25 -16.73 13.16
N LYS A 44 5.96 -15.97 14.00
CA LYS A 44 5.73 -14.57 14.33
C LYS A 44 7.10 -13.91 14.51
N ASN A 45 7.72 -13.55 13.40
CA ASN A 45 9.08 -13.00 13.41
C ASN A 45 9.02 -11.49 13.15
N GLU A 46 9.53 -10.70 14.09
CA GLU A 46 9.62 -9.25 13.92
C GLU A 46 10.55 -8.91 12.77
N ILE A 47 10.13 -7.96 11.94
CA ILE A 47 10.91 -7.45 10.82
C ILE A 47 11.82 -6.37 11.36
N GLU A 48 13.14 -6.62 11.43
CA GLU A 48 14.14 -5.73 12.02
C GLU A 48 14.05 -4.30 11.48
N SER A 49 13.84 -4.15 10.18
CA SER A 49 13.75 -2.83 9.52
C SER A 49 12.39 -2.14 9.68
N LEU A 50 11.39 -2.83 10.25
CA LEU A 50 10.02 -2.36 10.49
C LEU A 50 9.57 -2.71 11.91
N PRO A 51 10.16 -2.13 12.97
CA PRO A 51 9.86 -2.48 14.35
C PRO A 51 8.35 -2.48 14.65
N GLY A 52 7.85 -3.53 15.33
CA GLY A 52 6.44 -3.71 15.61
C GLY A 52 5.62 -4.32 14.46
N ASN A 53 6.25 -4.63 13.33
CA ASN A 53 5.63 -5.38 12.23
C ASN A 53 6.30 -6.75 12.08
N TYR A 54 5.54 -7.75 11.66
CA TYR A 54 5.97 -9.14 11.73
C TYR A 54 5.68 -9.90 10.44
N HIS A 55 6.47 -10.95 10.19
CA HIS A 55 6.10 -12.05 9.31
C HIS A 55 5.17 -13.00 10.08
N TRP A 56 4.04 -13.34 9.48
CA TRP A 56 3.01 -14.17 10.11
C TRP A 56 2.78 -15.45 9.33
N SER A 57 2.87 -16.62 9.99
CA SER A 57 2.26 -17.83 9.46
C SER A 57 0.74 -17.81 9.68
N LEU A 58 0.02 -18.60 8.89
CA LEU A 58 -1.44 -18.60 8.90
C LEU A 58 -2.06 -18.91 10.26
N ASP A 59 -1.47 -19.83 11.03
CA ASP A 59 -1.91 -20.20 12.38
C ASP A 59 -1.73 -19.08 13.42
N ARG A 60 -0.81 -18.15 13.17
CA ARG A 60 -0.53 -17.00 14.05
C ARG A 60 -1.21 -15.71 13.59
N LEU A 61 -1.68 -15.65 12.34
CA LEU A 61 -2.35 -14.48 11.75
C LEU A 61 -3.58 -14.02 12.56
N PRO A 62 -4.42 -14.90 13.16
CA PRO A 62 -5.55 -14.48 13.98
C PRO A 62 -5.20 -13.54 15.13
N GLU A 63 -3.98 -13.58 15.66
CA GLU A 63 -3.56 -12.69 16.76
C GLU A 63 -3.62 -11.21 16.36
N VAL A 64 -3.09 -10.87 15.19
CA VAL A 64 -3.12 -9.50 14.70
C VAL A 64 -4.47 -9.13 14.09
N LEU A 65 -5.18 -10.09 13.49
CA LEU A 65 -6.53 -9.84 12.95
C LEU A 65 -7.53 -9.48 14.05
N GLN A 66 -7.42 -10.09 15.23
CA GLN A 66 -8.23 -9.72 16.38
C GLN A 66 -7.98 -8.26 16.78
N GLU A 67 -6.72 -7.84 16.89
CA GLU A 67 -6.35 -6.47 17.23
C GLU A 67 -6.87 -5.46 16.19
N ILE A 68 -6.71 -5.76 14.89
CA ILE A 68 -7.22 -4.95 13.78
C ILE A 68 -8.73 -4.76 13.89
N SER A 69 -9.47 -5.85 14.16
CA SER A 69 -10.93 -5.84 14.31
C SER A 69 -11.37 -5.03 15.53
N GLU A 70 -10.72 -5.20 16.69
CA GLU A 70 -11.02 -4.47 17.94
C GLU A 70 -10.72 -2.98 17.84
N LEU A 71 -9.79 -2.58 16.99
CA LEU A 71 -9.47 -1.18 16.69
C LEU A 71 -10.38 -0.59 15.59
N GLY A 72 -11.17 -1.41 14.92
CA GLY A 72 -12.08 -0.98 13.85
C GLY A 72 -11.37 -0.54 12.56
N ILE A 73 -10.14 -1.02 12.31
CA ILE A 73 -9.43 -0.80 11.05
C ILE A 73 -10.16 -1.59 9.95
N PRO A 74 -10.61 -0.93 8.87
CA PRO A 74 -11.54 -1.56 7.92
C PRO A 74 -10.87 -2.49 6.91
N ALA A 75 -9.55 -2.38 6.70
CA ALA A 75 -8.87 -3.09 5.63
C ALA A 75 -7.44 -3.50 5.98
N VAL A 76 -7.01 -4.59 5.37
CA VAL A 76 -5.61 -5.03 5.36
C VAL A 76 -5.13 -5.15 3.92
N ILE A 77 -3.81 -4.97 3.71
CA ILE A 77 -3.16 -5.33 2.44
C ILE A 77 -2.14 -6.44 2.70
N LEU A 78 -2.24 -7.53 1.92
CA LEU A 78 -1.42 -8.73 2.06
C LEU A 78 -0.23 -8.70 1.11
N PHE A 79 0.95 -8.96 1.66
CA PHE A 79 2.20 -9.24 0.95
C PHE A 79 2.63 -10.67 1.28
N GLY A 80 2.85 -11.49 0.24
CA GLY A 80 3.24 -12.88 0.41
C GLY A 80 4.74 -13.07 0.26
N ILE A 81 5.34 -13.83 1.18
CA ILE A 81 6.65 -14.44 0.95
C ILE A 81 6.37 -15.90 0.61
N PRO A 82 6.67 -16.35 -0.63
CA PRO A 82 6.26 -17.66 -1.09
C PRO A 82 7.12 -18.79 -0.51
N SER A 83 6.61 -20.03 -0.61
CA SER A 83 7.35 -21.23 -0.24
C SER A 83 8.45 -21.57 -1.25
N TYR A 84 8.30 -21.11 -2.49
CA TYR A 84 9.28 -21.27 -3.56
C TYR A 84 9.26 -20.11 -4.53
N LYS A 85 10.40 -19.84 -5.17
CA LYS A 85 10.55 -18.83 -6.23
C LYS A 85 11.04 -19.52 -7.51
N ASN A 86 10.72 -18.91 -8.66
CA ASN A 86 11.26 -19.32 -9.96
C ASN A 86 11.34 -18.12 -10.91
N ALA A 87 11.84 -18.36 -12.12
CA ALA A 87 12.08 -17.29 -13.09
C ALA A 87 10.82 -16.50 -13.50
N VAL A 88 9.63 -17.11 -13.44
CA VAL A 88 8.36 -16.48 -13.83
C VAL A 88 7.46 -16.12 -12.62
N GLY A 89 7.89 -16.47 -11.40
CA GLY A 89 7.14 -16.16 -10.18
C GLY A 89 5.83 -16.94 -10.05
N SER A 90 5.79 -18.22 -10.48
CA SER A 90 4.53 -18.98 -10.57
C SER A 90 3.82 -19.21 -9.24
N SER A 91 4.53 -19.14 -8.12
CA SER A 91 3.94 -19.18 -6.79
C SER A 91 2.98 -18.00 -6.50
N ALA A 92 3.06 -16.91 -7.24
CA ALA A 92 2.17 -15.76 -7.09
C ALA A 92 0.68 -16.08 -7.36
N TRP A 93 0.39 -17.08 -8.19
CA TRP A 93 -0.99 -17.52 -8.50
C TRP A 93 -1.31 -18.95 -8.06
N ASP A 94 -0.44 -19.55 -7.27
CA ASP A 94 -0.69 -20.86 -6.69
C ASP A 94 -1.71 -20.76 -5.54
N ALA A 95 -2.77 -21.55 -5.61
CA ALA A 95 -3.87 -21.51 -4.65
C ALA A 95 -3.44 -21.90 -3.21
N GLU A 96 -2.34 -22.65 -3.08
CA GLU A 96 -1.86 -23.13 -1.78
C GLU A 96 -0.75 -22.23 -1.19
N GLU A 97 -0.45 -21.11 -1.82
CA GLU A 97 0.52 -20.15 -1.31
C GLU A 97 -0.09 -19.20 -0.25
N PRO A 98 0.76 -18.56 0.59
CA PRO A 98 0.31 -17.84 1.79
C PRO A 98 -0.74 -16.76 1.56
N VAL A 99 -0.69 -15.99 0.45
CA VAL A 99 -1.66 -14.92 0.19
C VAL A 99 -3.05 -15.49 -0.02
N GLN A 100 -3.20 -16.49 -0.87
CA GLN A 100 -4.50 -17.12 -1.16
C GLN A 100 -5.07 -17.81 0.08
N GLN A 101 -4.24 -18.49 0.85
CA GLN A 101 -4.68 -19.11 2.10
C GLN A 101 -5.07 -18.04 3.15
N ALA A 102 -4.32 -16.95 3.26
CA ALA A 102 -4.65 -15.84 4.17
C ALA A 102 -5.97 -15.17 3.78
N CYS A 103 -6.23 -14.94 2.47
CA CYS A 103 -7.51 -14.43 2.00
C CYS A 103 -8.67 -15.31 2.48
N ARG A 104 -8.59 -16.63 2.24
CA ARG A 104 -9.62 -17.59 2.69
C ARG A 104 -9.80 -17.57 4.20
N LEU A 105 -8.71 -17.57 4.96
CA LEU A 105 -8.76 -17.50 6.43
C LEU A 105 -9.46 -16.24 6.91
N ILE A 106 -9.07 -15.06 6.39
CA ILE A 106 -9.62 -13.77 6.79
C ILE A 106 -11.11 -13.70 6.45
N LYS A 107 -11.49 -14.03 5.23
CA LYS A 107 -12.90 -13.97 4.81
C LYS A 107 -13.80 -14.94 5.56
N ASN A 108 -13.27 -16.09 6.00
CA ASN A 108 -14.00 -17.04 6.83
C ASN A 108 -14.16 -16.57 8.28
N THR A 109 -13.18 -15.83 8.83
CA THR A 109 -13.14 -15.46 10.25
C THR A 109 -13.64 -14.02 10.49
N TYR A 110 -13.31 -13.10 9.58
CA TYR A 110 -13.64 -11.67 9.63
C TYR A 110 -14.22 -11.22 8.28
N PRO A 111 -15.43 -11.66 7.90
CA PRO A 111 -16.02 -11.42 6.57
C PRO A 111 -16.18 -9.93 6.21
N GLU A 112 -16.32 -9.06 7.23
CA GLU A 112 -16.45 -7.61 7.04
C GLU A 112 -15.11 -6.90 6.79
N LEU A 113 -13.98 -7.56 7.08
CA LEU A 113 -12.66 -6.97 6.85
C LEU A 113 -12.36 -6.98 5.35
N VAL A 114 -12.08 -5.81 4.81
CA VAL A 114 -11.68 -5.68 3.40
C VAL A 114 -10.27 -6.23 3.22
N VAL A 115 -10.15 -7.23 2.34
CA VAL A 115 -8.86 -7.85 2.00
C VAL A 115 -8.37 -7.27 0.68
N VAL A 116 -7.31 -6.47 0.75
CA VAL A 116 -6.55 -6.00 -0.39
C VAL A 116 -5.36 -6.94 -0.60
N THR A 117 -5.04 -7.31 -1.83
CA THR A 117 -3.86 -8.11 -2.13
C THR A 117 -2.92 -7.37 -3.06
N ASP A 118 -1.63 -7.29 -2.71
CA ASP A 118 -0.62 -6.81 -3.64
C ASP A 118 -0.47 -7.80 -4.82
N ALA A 119 -0.45 -7.29 -6.03
CA ALA A 119 -0.30 -8.10 -7.23
C ALA A 119 0.97 -7.70 -7.99
N CYS A 120 2.05 -8.39 -7.64
CA CYS A 120 3.37 -8.21 -8.22
C CYS A 120 4.08 -9.56 -8.36
N LEU A 121 5.17 -9.59 -9.10
CA LEU A 121 6.02 -10.77 -9.24
C LEU A 121 7.32 -10.68 -8.41
N CYS A 122 7.66 -9.51 -7.88
CA CYS A 122 8.98 -9.29 -7.27
C CYS A 122 9.25 -10.12 -6.02
N GLU A 123 8.24 -10.50 -5.27
CA GLU A 123 8.33 -11.41 -4.12
C GLU A 123 8.51 -12.88 -4.55
N TYR A 124 8.06 -13.22 -5.75
CA TYR A 124 7.88 -14.58 -6.27
C TYR A 124 8.95 -14.99 -7.30
N THR A 125 9.66 -14.02 -7.87
CA THR A 125 10.75 -14.29 -8.81
C THR A 125 12.10 -14.44 -8.11
N GLU A 126 12.95 -15.34 -8.61
CA GLU A 126 14.32 -15.54 -8.12
C GLU A 126 15.20 -14.29 -8.28
N HIS A 127 14.89 -13.47 -9.27
CA HIS A 127 15.65 -12.25 -9.58
C HIS A 127 15.08 -10.98 -8.92
N GLY A 128 13.93 -11.03 -8.25
CA GLY A 128 13.33 -9.91 -7.52
C GLY A 128 12.81 -8.75 -8.37
N HIS A 129 12.68 -8.88 -9.69
CA HIS A 129 12.02 -7.90 -10.55
C HIS A 129 10.51 -8.14 -10.63
N CYS A 130 9.75 -7.07 -10.98
CA CYS A 130 8.29 -7.08 -11.01
C CYS A 130 7.68 -7.74 -12.26
N GLY A 131 8.49 -8.34 -13.12
CA GLY A 131 8.05 -9.00 -14.37
C GLY A 131 9.09 -9.99 -14.88
N VAL A 132 8.78 -10.64 -15.99
CA VAL A 132 9.67 -11.59 -16.69
C VAL A 132 10.87 -10.83 -17.25
N LEU A 133 12.08 -11.39 -17.07
CA LEU A 133 13.29 -10.75 -17.59
C LEU A 133 13.59 -11.20 -19.02
N GLU A 134 13.85 -10.21 -19.88
CA GLU A 134 14.50 -10.36 -21.16
C GLU A 134 16.00 -10.05 -21.02
N ASN A 135 16.85 -10.86 -21.59
CA ASN A 135 18.32 -10.68 -21.55
C ASN A 135 18.93 -10.49 -20.14
N GLY A 136 18.29 -11.04 -19.13
CA GLY A 136 18.80 -11.12 -17.74
C GLY A 136 18.68 -9.87 -16.88
N CYS A 137 18.22 -8.73 -17.42
CA CYS A 137 18.10 -7.50 -16.61
C CYS A 137 16.95 -6.55 -17.02
N THR A 138 16.39 -6.69 -18.21
CA THR A 138 15.27 -5.86 -18.67
C THR A 138 13.96 -6.60 -18.48
N VAL A 139 12.96 -5.95 -17.91
CA VAL A 139 11.63 -6.55 -17.78
C VAL A 139 10.91 -6.47 -19.11
N ASN A 140 10.43 -7.62 -19.59
CA ASN A 140 9.56 -7.72 -20.77
C ASN A 140 8.10 -7.45 -20.33
N ASN A 141 7.59 -6.30 -20.74
CA ASN A 141 6.24 -5.85 -20.40
C ASN A 141 5.18 -6.85 -20.86
N ASP A 142 5.17 -7.17 -22.14
CA ASP A 142 4.08 -7.91 -22.80
C ASP A 142 4.02 -9.38 -22.34
N GLU A 143 5.16 -10.01 -22.09
CA GLU A 143 5.21 -11.35 -21.51
C GLU A 143 4.80 -11.38 -20.02
N THR A 144 4.90 -10.25 -19.34
CA THR A 144 4.50 -10.13 -17.93
C THR A 144 2.99 -10.02 -17.76
N LEU A 145 2.29 -9.32 -18.65
CA LEU A 145 0.85 -9.03 -18.55
C LEU A 145 -0.03 -10.28 -18.34
N PRO A 146 0.14 -11.39 -19.08
CA PRO A 146 -0.67 -12.60 -18.85
C PRO A 146 -0.46 -13.24 -17.47
N LEU A 147 0.71 -13.06 -16.85
CA LEU A 147 1.01 -13.58 -15.53
C LEU A 147 0.30 -12.75 -14.45
N LEU A 148 0.25 -11.43 -14.65
CA LEU A 148 -0.48 -10.52 -13.77
C LEU A 148 -1.98 -10.81 -13.77
N ALA A 149 -2.56 -11.14 -14.94
CA ALA A 149 -3.94 -11.60 -15.06
C ALA A 149 -4.21 -12.86 -14.22
N LYS A 150 -3.29 -13.85 -14.25
CA LYS A 150 -3.41 -15.07 -13.43
C LYS A 150 -3.38 -14.76 -11.93
N ILE A 151 -2.51 -13.84 -11.49
CA ILE A 151 -2.45 -13.40 -10.09
C ILE A 151 -3.78 -12.80 -9.68
N ALA A 152 -4.31 -11.85 -10.45
CA ALA A 152 -5.57 -11.19 -10.14
C ALA A 152 -6.73 -12.19 -9.98
N VAL A 153 -6.88 -13.11 -10.91
CA VAL A 153 -7.93 -14.15 -10.86
C VAL A 153 -7.73 -15.09 -9.67
N SER A 154 -6.49 -15.55 -9.40
CA SER A 154 -6.17 -16.41 -8.26
C SER A 154 -6.50 -15.75 -6.91
N HIS A 155 -6.16 -14.48 -6.74
CA HIS A 155 -6.47 -13.73 -5.53
C HIS A 155 -7.98 -13.50 -5.37
N ALA A 156 -8.70 -13.17 -6.45
CA ALA A 156 -10.16 -13.04 -6.45
C ALA A 156 -10.86 -14.36 -6.09
N GLN A 157 -10.40 -15.50 -6.64
CA GLN A 157 -10.88 -16.84 -6.29
C GLN A 157 -10.67 -17.18 -4.81
N ALA A 158 -9.60 -16.67 -4.23
CA ALA A 158 -9.31 -16.84 -2.80
C ALA A 158 -10.15 -15.92 -1.89
N GLY A 159 -10.89 -14.95 -2.44
CA GLY A 159 -11.79 -14.07 -1.72
C GLY A 159 -11.23 -12.66 -1.46
N ALA A 160 -10.23 -12.21 -2.20
CA ALA A 160 -9.79 -10.83 -2.14
C ALA A 160 -10.91 -9.88 -2.61
N ASP A 161 -11.14 -8.79 -1.88
CA ASP A 161 -12.12 -7.75 -2.24
C ASP A 161 -11.54 -6.72 -3.22
N VAL A 162 -10.21 -6.50 -3.12
CA VAL A 162 -9.48 -5.52 -3.94
C VAL A 162 -8.14 -6.11 -4.38
N ILE A 163 -7.86 -6.07 -5.67
CA ILE A 163 -6.54 -6.38 -6.21
C ILE A 163 -5.76 -5.08 -6.38
N ALA A 164 -4.54 -5.03 -5.85
CA ALA A 164 -3.69 -3.84 -5.88
C ALA A 164 -2.41 -4.09 -6.70
N PRO A 165 -2.45 -3.95 -8.03
CA PRO A 165 -1.30 -4.18 -8.87
C PRO A 165 -0.20 -3.13 -8.65
N SER A 166 1.00 -3.59 -8.26
CA SER A 166 2.13 -2.72 -7.91
C SER A 166 3.33 -2.85 -8.85
N ASN A 167 3.15 -3.53 -9.97
CA ASN A 167 4.22 -3.92 -10.89
C ASN A 167 4.68 -2.80 -11.85
N MET A 168 3.81 -1.82 -12.18
CA MET A 168 4.08 -0.71 -13.10
C MET A 168 4.35 -1.15 -14.56
N MET A 169 3.68 -2.20 -15.03
CA MET A 169 3.70 -2.56 -16.46
C MET A 169 2.68 -1.72 -17.23
N ASP A 170 3.00 -1.39 -18.48
CA ASP A 170 2.03 -0.69 -19.34
C ASP A 170 0.85 -1.62 -19.68
N GLY A 171 -0.39 -1.15 -19.53
CA GLY A 171 -1.61 -1.93 -19.83
C GLY A 171 -2.03 -2.95 -18.78
N TYR A 172 -1.38 -2.96 -17.62
CA TYR A 172 -1.60 -3.98 -16.58
C TYR A 172 -3.00 -3.94 -15.97
N VAL A 173 -3.57 -2.74 -15.78
CA VAL A 173 -4.92 -2.59 -15.22
C VAL A 173 -5.96 -3.18 -16.15
N LYS A 174 -5.85 -2.88 -17.46
CA LYS A 174 -6.75 -3.40 -18.48
C LYS A 174 -6.76 -4.93 -18.51
N VAL A 175 -5.59 -5.54 -18.59
CA VAL A 175 -5.46 -6.99 -18.68
C VAL A 175 -6.02 -7.69 -17.44
N MET A 176 -5.76 -7.13 -16.24
CA MET A 176 -6.33 -7.66 -15.00
C MET A 176 -7.85 -7.48 -14.93
N ARG A 177 -8.39 -6.33 -15.37
CA ARG A 177 -9.84 -6.07 -15.37
C ARG A 177 -10.55 -7.03 -16.32
N GLU A 178 -10.07 -7.18 -17.52
CA GLU A 178 -10.62 -8.11 -18.51
C GLU A 178 -10.61 -9.55 -17.98
N ALA A 179 -9.50 -10.01 -17.41
CA ALA A 179 -9.37 -11.36 -16.84
C ALA A 179 -10.32 -11.60 -15.65
N LEU A 180 -10.48 -10.61 -14.76
CA LEU A 180 -11.42 -10.69 -13.64
C LEU A 180 -12.86 -10.77 -14.14
N ASP A 181 -13.24 -9.97 -15.13
CA ASP A 181 -14.59 -9.96 -15.70
C ASP A 181 -14.91 -11.28 -16.41
N GLU A 182 -13.98 -11.79 -17.22
CA GLU A 182 -14.11 -13.09 -17.90
C GLU A 182 -14.24 -14.25 -16.91
N ALA A 183 -13.54 -14.17 -15.76
CA ALA A 183 -13.61 -15.18 -14.72
C ALA A 183 -14.83 -15.01 -13.78
N GLY A 184 -15.70 -14.01 -14.01
CA GLY A 184 -16.92 -13.76 -13.22
C GLY A 184 -16.72 -12.94 -11.96
N PHE A 185 -15.56 -12.26 -11.81
CA PHE A 185 -15.22 -11.42 -10.66
C PHE A 185 -15.38 -9.92 -10.94
N SER A 186 -16.43 -9.54 -11.66
CA SER A 186 -16.70 -8.14 -12.04
C SER A 186 -16.90 -7.19 -10.85
N ASN A 187 -17.17 -7.71 -9.66
CA ASN A 187 -17.33 -6.91 -8.43
C ASN A 187 -16.02 -6.74 -7.63
N VAL A 188 -14.91 -7.39 -8.03
CA VAL A 188 -13.61 -7.19 -7.39
C VAL A 188 -12.98 -5.91 -7.92
N SER A 189 -12.64 -5.00 -7.00
CA SER A 189 -12.08 -3.68 -7.37
C SER A 189 -10.59 -3.76 -7.70
N LEU A 190 -10.11 -2.83 -8.54
CA LEU A 190 -8.70 -2.62 -8.83
C LEU A 190 -8.20 -1.33 -8.17
N MET A 191 -7.20 -1.46 -7.27
CA MET A 191 -6.46 -0.34 -6.66
C MET A 191 -5.08 -0.25 -7.30
N ALA A 192 -4.97 0.53 -8.37
CA ALA A 192 -3.75 0.63 -9.15
C ALA A 192 -2.69 1.50 -8.45
N TYR A 193 -1.45 1.04 -8.42
CA TYR A 193 -0.29 1.84 -7.98
C TYR A 193 0.11 2.83 -9.08
N SER A 194 -0.81 3.65 -9.52
CA SER A 194 -0.76 4.46 -10.74
C SER A 194 0.43 5.44 -10.77
N ALA A 195 0.76 6.05 -9.65
CA ALA A 195 1.90 6.95 -9.54
C ALA A 195 2.93 6.37 -8.56
N LYS A 196 3.65 5.33 -9.01
CA LYS A 196 4.71 4.68 -8.21
C LYS A 196 6.08 5.09 -8.71
N TYR A 197 6.82 5.80 -7.88
CA TYR A 197 8.15 6.30 -8.18
C TYR A 197 9.25 5.29 -7.80
N ALA A 198 10.33 5.27 -8.57
CA ALA A 198 11.57 4.63 -8.17
C ALA A 198 12.14 5.38 -6.97
N SER A 199 12.23 4.72 -5.81
CA SER A 199 12.51 5.42 -4.56
C SER A 199 13.48 4.68 -3.65
N ALA A 200 14.36 5.45 -2.99
CA ALA A 200 15.22 4.97 -1.92
C ALA A 200 14.43 4.62 -0.65
N TYR A 201 13.22 5.15 -0.48
CA TYR A 201 12.35 4.86 0.66
C TYR A 201 11.82 3.40 0.70
N TYR A 202 12.10 2.58 -0.33
CA TYR A 202 11.70 1.16 -0.35
C TYR A 202 12.72 0.21 0.28
N GLY A 203 13.86 0.71 0.76
CA GLY A 203 14.91 -0.13 1.33
C GLY A 203 14.41 -1.15 2.36
N PRO A 204 13.74 -0.73 3.44
CA PRO A 204 13.21 -1.66 4.45
C PRO A 204 12.19 -2.68 3.92
N PHE A 205 11.34 -2.29 2.96
CA PHE A 205 10.38 -3.20 2.34
C PHE A 205 11.06 -4.33 1.56
N ARG A 206 12.14 -4.03 0.83
CA ARG A 206 12.84 -5.05 0.04
C ARG A 206 13.37 -6.18 0.92
N ALA A 207 13.87 -5.84 2.11
CA ALA A 207 14.29 -6.82 3.11
C ALA A 207 13.08 -7.58 3.71
N ALA A 208 11.99 -6.86 4.01
CA ALA A 208 10.78 -7.43 4.60
C ALA A 208 10.07 -8.43 3.67
N ALA A 209 10.03 -8.14 2.36
CA ALA A 209 9.34 -8.93 1.34
C ALA A 209 10.27 -9.88 0.57
N ASP A 210 11.55 -9.97 0.97
CA ASP A 210 12.57 -10.77 0.26
C ASP A 210 12.54 -10.52 -1.27
N SER A 211 12.50 -9.23 -1.68
CA SER A 211 12.26 -8.81 -3.06
C SER A 211 13.35 -7.88 -3.61
N THR A 212 14.56 -7.99 -3.09
CA THR A 212 15.69 -7.20 -3.58
C THR A 212 16.10 -7.68 -4.97
N PRO A 213 16.18 -6.79 -6.00
CA PRO A 213 16.66 -7.18 -7.32
C PRO A 213 18.07 -7.76 -7.24
N SER A 214 18.27 -8.92 -7.87
CA SER A 214 19.59 -9.59 -7.94
C SER A 214 20.57 -8.87 -8.88
N ALA A 215 20.06 -8.08 -9.85
CA ALA A 215 20.83 -7.28 -10.77
C ALA A 215 20.05 -6.04 -11.22
N GLY A 216 20.74 -4.95 -11.57
CA GLY A 216 20.13 -3.73 -12.05
C GLY A 216 19.31 -2.98 -11.01
N ASP A 217 18.30 -2.26 -11.45
CA ASP A 217 17.36 -1.51 -10.61
C ASP A 217 15.95 -1.55 -11.24
N ARG A 218 15.00 -0.80 -10.65
CA ARG A 218 13.61 -0.77 -11.12
C ARG A 218 13.25 0.52 -11.88
N LYS A 219 14.24 1.35 -12.23
CA LYS A 219 14.00 2.64 -12.89
C LYS A 219 13.50 2.52 -14.33
N GLY A 220 13.67 1.33 -14.94
CA GLY A 220 13.16 1.07 -16.29
C GLY A 220 11.63 0.96 -16.36
N TYR A 221 10.94 0.79 -15.22
CA TYR A 221 9.48 0.65 -15.19
C TYR A 221 8.82 1.41 -14.00
N GLN A 222 9.55 1.89 -13.01
CA GLN A 222 9.04 2.82 -11.99
C GLN A 222 9.41 4.25 -12.39
N MET A 223 8.52 5.20 -12.12
CA MET A 223 8.67 6.59 -12.54
C MET A 223 9.89 7.26 -11.92
N ASP A 224 10.50 8.19 -12.66
CA ASP A 224 11.58 9.03 -12.16
C ASP A 224 11.05 10.01 -11.11
N PRO A 225 11.66 10.09 -9.89
CA PRO A 225 11.22 11.01 -8.85
C PRO A 225 11.32 12.50 -9.21
N GLY A 226 12.03 12.84 -10.28
CA GLY A 226 12.08 14.20 -10.83
C GLY A 226 10.87 14.60 -11.67
N ASN A 227 9.98 13.65 -12.03
CA ASN A 227 8.88 13.87 -12.94
C ASN A 227 7.54 14.01 -12.21
N SER A 228 6.84 15.10 -12.38
CA SER A 228 5.51 15.33 -11.78
C SER A 228 4.37 15.22 -12.80
N ASP A 229 4.60 15.60 -14.06
CA ASP A 229 3.57 15.56 -15.10
C ASP A 229 3.31 14.13 -15.61
N GLU A 230 4.33 13.28 -15.56
CA GLU A 230 4.24 11.86 -15.86
C GLU A 230 3.21 11.16 -14.96
N ALA A 231 3.18 11.48 -13.67
CA ALA A 231 2.21 10.92 -12.73
C ALA A 231 0.75 11.15 -13.16
N LEU A 232 0.44 12.29 -13.75
CA LEU A 232 -0.92 12.55 -14.23
C LEU A 232 -1.24 11.72 -15.49
N ARG A 233 -0.26 11.45 -16.34
CA ARG A 233 -0.45 10.57 -17.51
C ARG A 233 -0.68 9.13 -17.08
N GLU A 234 0.15 8.61 -16.17
CA GLU A 234 0.01 7.25 -15.63
C GLU A 234 -1.35 7.05 -14.96
N VAL A 235 -1.75 7.99 -14.11
CA VAL A 235 -3.07 7.93 -13.45
C VAL A 235 -4.22 7.99 -14.47
N ALA A 236 -4.09 8.81 -15.52
CA ALA A 236 -5.11 8.89 -16.56
C ALA A 236 -5.25 7.57 -17.34
N LEU A 237 -4.13 6.95 -17.70
CA LEU A 237 -4.09 5.66 -18.39
C LEU A 237 -4.73 4.56 -17.54
N ASP A 238 -4.33 4.43 -16.27
CA ASP A 238 -4.90 3.44 -15.37
C ASP A 238 -6.42 3.60 -15.18
N ILE A 239 -6.91 4.86 -15.13
CA ILE A 239 -8.35 5.14 -15.06
C ILE A 239 -9.07 4.71 -16.34
N GLU A 240 -8.48 4.98 -17.51
CA GLU A 240 -9.02 4.55 -18.81
C GLU A 240 -9.03 3.02 -18.95
N GLU A 241 -8.05 2.35 -18.37
CA GLU A 241 -7.91 0.90 -18.33
C GLU A 241 -8.85 0.22 -17.32
N GLY A 242 -9.50 0.97 -16.43
CA GLY A 242 -10.51 0.46 -15.51
C GLY A 242 -10.12 0.44 -14.02
N ALA A 243 -9.13 1.23 -13.59
CA ALA A 243 -8.83 1.37 -12.17
C ALA A 243 -9.99 2.03 -11.40
N ASP A 244 -10.44 1.41 -10.32
CA ASP A 244 -11.47 1.95 -9.41
C ASP A 244 -10.87 2.93 -8.42
N ILE A 245 -9.65 2.63 -7.94
CA ILE A 245 -8.89 3.39 -6.96
C ILE A 245 -7.51 3.62 -7.54
N VAL A 246 -7.01 4.84 -7.44
CA VAL A 246 -5.64 5.20 -7.85
C VAL A 246 -4.76 5.45 -6.64
N MET A 247 -3.45 5.18 -6.74
CA MET A 247 -2.53 5.31 -5.62
C MET A 247 -1.28 6.11 -5.99
N VAL A 248 -0.82 6.93 -5.04
CA VAL A 248 0.50 7.59 -5.08
C VAL A 248 1.44 6.90 -4.09
N LYS A 249 2.62 6.48 -4.53
CA LYS A 249 3.65 5.80 -3.74
C LYS A 249 5.07 6.25 -4.16
N PRO A 250 5.91 6.71 -3.24
CA PRO A 250 5.70 7.00 -1.81
C PRO A 250 4.75 8.17 -1.54
N ALA A 251 4.43 8.43 -0.25
CA ALA A 251 3.47 9.46 0.11
C ALA A 251 4.14 10.77 0.61
N LEU A 252 5.01 10.69 1.62
CA LEU A 252 5.45 11.87 2.36
C LEU A 252 6.28 12.85 1.51
N ALA A 253 7.18 12.34 0.68
CA ALA A 253 8.00 13.16 -0.21
C ALA A 253 7.28 13.57 -1.50
N PHE A 254 6.02 13.15 -1.70
CA PHE A 254 5.23 13.32 -2.93
C PHE A 254 3.84 13.93 -2.64
N LEU A 255 3.72 14.79 -1.61
CA LEU A 255 2.47 15.48 -1.27
C LEU A 255 1.95 16.35 -2.39
N ASP A 256 2.84 16.95 -3.18
CA ASP A 256 2.53 17.71 -4.39
C ASP A 256 1.84 16.85 -5.45
N ILE A 257 2.33 15.61 -5.65
CA ILE A 257 1.71 14.67 -6.58
C ILE A 257 0.33 14.23 -6.08
N ILE A 258 0.20 13.95 -4.77
CA ILE A 258 -1.10 13.62 -4.17
C ILE A 258 -2.12 14.73 -4.42
N SER A 259 -1.74 15.99 -4.20
CA SER A 259 -2.61 17.15 -4.44
C SER A 259 -2.98 17.28 -5.91
N ARG A 260 -2.01 17.19 -6.81
CA ARG A 260 -2.23 17.28 -8.26
C ARG A 260 -3.18 16.19 -8.77
N VAL A 261 -2.97 14.94 -8.34
CA VAL A 261 -3.85 13.81 -8.71
C VAL A 261 -5.26 14.04 -8.19
N LYS A 262 -5.41 14.47 -6.92
CA LYS A 262 -6.71 14.75 -6.32
C LYS A 262 -7.46 15.90 -7.02
N GLU A 263 -6.75 16.94 -7.42
CA GLU A 263 -7.33 18.08 -8.12
C GLU A 263 -7.73 17.77 -9.57
N THR A 264 -6.99 16.83 -10.20
CA THR A 264 -7.20 16.50 -11.61
C THR A 264 -8.26 15.41 -11.82
N PHE A 265 -8.30 14.41 -10.93
CA PHE A 265 -9.13 13.22 -11.12
C PHE A 265 -10.17 13.06 -10.02
N ASN A 266 -11.41 12.75 -10.41
CA ASN A 266 -12.49 12.42 -9.49
C ASN A 266 -12.52 10.89 -9.21
N ARG A 267 -11.45 10.37 -8.60
CA ARG A 267 -11.32 8.96 -8.18
C ARG A 267 -10.96 8.88 -6.70
N PRO A 268 -11.33 7.80 -6.00
CA PRO A 268 -10.79 7.54 -4.68
C PRO A 268 -9.26 7.46 -4.76
N LEU A 269 -8.57 8.23 -3.91
CA LEU A 269 -7.11 8.30 -3.90
C LEU A 269 -6.58 7.61 -2.66
N CYS A 270 -5.76 6.57 -2.87
CA CYS A 270 -4.97 5.92 -1.85
C CYS A 270 -3.55 6.48 -1.84
N VAL A 271 -2.90 6.47 -0.69
CA VAL A 271 -1.47 6.77 -0.56
C VAL A 271 -0.77 5.71 0.26
N TYR A 272 0.50 5.44 -0.03
CA TYR A 272 1.30 4.52 0.75
C TYR A 272 2.39 5.26 1.54
N ASN A 273 2.22 5.32 2.85
CA ASN A 273 3.28 5.70 3.78
C ASN A 273 4.27 4.53 3.90
N VAL A 274 5.33 4.60 3.10
CA VAL A 274 6.19 3.45 2.82
C VAL A 274 7.18 3.13 3.93
N SER A 275 7.81 1.99 3.80
CA SER A 275 8.71 1.39 4.79
C SER A 275 9.85 2.31 5.24
N GLY A 276 10.49 3.05 4.34
CA GLY A 276 11.54 3.99 4.69
C GLY A 276 11.02 5.21 5.45
N GLU A 277 9.84 5.71 5.11
CA GLU A 277 9.18 6.80 5.85
C GLU A 277 8.86 6.34 7.29
N TYR A 278 8.34 5.12 7.45
CA TYR A 278 8.11 4.49 8.74
C TYR A 278 9.41 4.32 9.55
N ALA A 279 10.41 3.68 8.95
CA ALA A 279 11.67 3.37 9.62
C ALA A 279 12.42 4.62 10.11
N MET A 280 12.40 5.72 9.33
CA MET A 280 13.00 7.00 9.72
C MET A 280 12.35 7.57 10.99
N VAL A 281 11.01 7.51 11.09
CA VAL A 281 10.28 7.97 12.29
C VAL A 281 10.62 7.10 13.49
N LYS A 282 10.56 5.76 13.35
CA LYS A 282 10.90 4.83 14.44
C LYS A 282 12.34 5.03 14.93
N ALA A 283 13.30 5.17 14.02
CA ALA A 283 14.70 5.37 14.36
C ALA A 283 14.96 6.71 15.11
N ALA A 284 14.32 7.79 14.69
CA ALA A 284 14.46 9.09 15.35
C ALA A 284 13.73 9.11 16.71
N ALA A 285 12.55 8.50 16.80
CA ALA A 285 11.78 8.38 18.03
C ALA A 285 12.52 7.53 19.09
N ALA A 286 13.12 6.40 18.69
CA ALA A 286 13.91 5.56 19.59
C ALA A 286 15.10 6.30 20.24
N LYS A 287 15.59 7.37 19.59
CA LYS A 287 16.65 8.26 20.13
C LYS A 287 16.10 9.45 20.92
N GLY A 288 14.79 9.58 21.04
CA GLY A 288 14.13 10.70 21.72
C GLY A 288 14.26 12.05 21.00
N TRP A 289 14.61 12.06 19.70
CA TRP A 289 14.76 13.29 18.94
C TRP A 289 13.45 13.87 18.48
N ILE A 290 12.42 13.04 18.34
CA ILE A 290 11.05 13.43 17.95
C ILE A 290 10.03 12.73 18.85
N ASP A 291 8.86 13.34 19.00
CA ASP A 291 7.67 12.72 19.58
C ASP A 291 6.97 11.91 18.48
N GLU A 292 6.99 10.58 18.61
CA GLU A 292 6.49 9.66 17.61
C GLU A 292 5.00 9.88 17.32
N GLN A 293 4.18 9.94 18.35
CA GLN A 293 2.73 10.11 18.19
C GLN A 293 2.41 11.41 17.44
N ARG A 294 3.04 12.51 17.84
CA ARG A 294 2.78 13.82 17.24
C ARG A 294 3.21 13.88 15.77
N ILE A 295 4.40 13.37 15.43
CA ILE A 295 4.89 13.43 14.05
C ILE A 295 4.09 12.51 13.13
N VAL A 296 3.70 11.32 13.61
CA VAL A 296 2.88 10.38 12.83
C VAL A 296 1.49 10.96 12.58
N MET A 297 0.82 11.48 13.62
CA MET A 297 -0.51 12.09 13.47
C MET A 297 -0.49 13.30 12.55
N GLU A 298 0.55 14.14 12.61
CA GLU A 298 0.74 15.26 11.71
C GLU A 298 0.98 14.81 10.26
N THR A 299 1.74 13.74 10.07
CA THR A 299 2.00 13.12 8.76
C THR A 299 0.71 12.57 8.14
N MET A 300 -0.09 11.82 8.91
CA MET A 300 -1.38 11.29 8.43
C MET A 300 -2.36 12.42 8.05
N LEU A 301 -2.43 13.47 8.86
CA LEU A 301 -3.20 14.68 8.51
C LEU A 301 -2.64 15.38 7.27
N GLY A 302 -1.33 15.37 7.06
CA GLY A 302 -0.69 15.86 5.85
C GLY A 302 -1.18 15.15 4.59
N PHE A 303 -1.26 13.81 4.62
CA PHE A 303 -1.81 13.02 3.52
C PHE A 303 -3.28 13.33 3.25
N LYS A 304 -4.10 13.39 4.30
CA LYS A 304 -5.52 13.76 4.20
C LYS A 304 -5.70 15.16 3.61
N ARG A 305 -4.92 16.14 4.06
CA ARG A 305 -4.95 17.52 3.57
C ARG A 305 -4.54 17.63 2.10
N ALA A 306 -3.59 16.78 1.67
CA ALA A 306 -3.21 16.69 0.27
C ALA A 306 -4.27 15.98 -0.61
N GLY A 307 -5.28 15.33 -0.01
CA GLY A 307 -6.41 14.75 -0.73
C GLY A 307 -6.56 13.23 -0.64
N ALA A 308 -5.71 12.55 0.12
CA ALA A 308 -5.82 11.11 0.32
C ALA A 308 -7.14 10.74 0.99
N LYS A 309 -7.82 9.72 0.45
CA LYS A 309 -9.01 9.11 1.07
C LYS A 309 -8.60 7.92 1.92
N MET A 310 -7.67 7.10 1.44
CA MET A 310 -7.16 5.90 2.10
C MET A 310 -5.64 6.02 2.31
N ILE A 311 -5.15 5.47 3.41
CA ILE A 311 -3.74 5.52 3.78
C ILE A 311 -3.28 4.11 4.14
N ILE A 312 -2.40 3.53 3.33
CA ILE A 312 -1.66 2.32 3.70
C ILE A 312 -0.49 2.76 4.58
N THR A 313 -0.40 2.25 5.80
CA THR A 313 0.68 2.61 6.72
C THR A 313 0.98 1.52 7.73
N TYR A 314 2.24 1.30 8.02
CA TYR A 314 2.71 0.43 9.11
C TYR A 314 2.38 0.98 10.50
N HIS A 315 2.06 2.27 10.62
CA HIS A 315 1.59 2.90 11.84
C HIS A 315 0.10 2.68 12.12
N ALA A 316 -0.64 1.93 11.29
CA ALA A 316 -2.10 1.88 11.37
C ALA A 316 -2.63 1.44 12.74
N LEU A 317 -1.99 0.46 13.40
CA LEU A 317 -2.39 0.02 14.74
C LEU A 317 -2.17 1.12 15.80
N ASP A 318 -1.00 1.78 15.75
CA ASP A 318 -0.67 2.86 16.67
C ASP A 318 -1.60 4.07 16.45
N VAL A 319 -1.81 4.48 15.20
CA VAL A 319 -2.72 5.58 14.84
C VAL A 319 -4.15 5.30 15.29
N ALA A 320 -4.64 4.07 15.08
CA ALA A 320 -5.97 3.68 15.53
C ALA A 320 -6.11 3.75 17.06
N LYS A 321 -5.12 3.28 17.83
CA LYS A 321 -5.09 3.40 19.28
C LYS A 321 -5.13 4.87 19.73
N TRP A 322 -4.31 5.73 19.15
CA TRP A 322 -4.26 7.15 19.47
C TRP A 322 -5.56 7.89 19.15
N LEU A 323 -6.21 7.55 18.03
CA LEU A 323 -7.53 8.12 17.67
C LEU A 323 -8.63 7.68 18.63
N LEU A 324 -8.53 6.49 19.21
CA LEU A 324 -9.49 5.94 20.17
C LEU A 324 -9.16 6.30 21.64
N GLY A 325 -8.04 7.00 21.88
CA GLY A 325 -7.60 7.35 23.24
C GLY A 325 -7.14 6.13 24.06
N LYS A 326 -6.61 5.11 23.39
CA LYS A 326 -6.13 3.85 23.99
C LYS A 326 -4.62 3.82 24.11
#